data_90129c4a1a7069327dcbab97f87ac6dc
#
_entry.id   90129c4a1a7069327dcbab97f87ac6dc
#
_cell.length_a   1.000
_cell.length_b   1.000
_cell.length_c   1.000
_cell.angle_alpha   90.00
_cell.angle_beta   90.00
_cell.angle_gamma   90.00
#
_symmetry.space_group_name_H-M   'P 1'
#
loop_
_entity.id
_entity.type
_entity.pdbx_description
1 polymer ?
#
loop_
_entity_poly.entity_id
_entity_poly.type
_entity_poly.pdbx_seq_one_letter_code
_entity_poly.pdbx_strand_id
1 'polypeptide(L)'
;MLKDIIENKRKEIEASKKDFPLDSFKNKLEKSAKDFKKALSKNKLNLIAEFKRSSPSKNIANKGFDIKKIIEIYNKHADCISILTDKKFFNGSLSDLKEISELTNLPILRKDFIIDEYQIYESRFNNADAILLIVSALTNNQIIDYIEIAKSLGMDCIVEVHNEEELNKIINIKNIDIIGINNRNLDTLEIDTSTTLNLADKIPNDKIIISESGISSKEDLNKIKDKVNAILVGSLYMNSDDIENEIIALTK
;
A
#
# COMPACT_ATOMS: atom_id res chain seq x y z
N MET A 1 -10.55 14.73 7.11
CA MET A 1 -9.63 14.61 5.97
C MET A 1 -10.02 13.48 5.01
N LEU A 2 -10.32 12.26 5.47
CA LEU A 2 -10.69 11.13 4.59
C LEU A 2 -11.87 11.48 3.66
N LYS A 3 -12.91 12.14 4.17
CA LYS A 3 -14.08 12.58 3.37
C LYS A 3 -13.68 13.45 2.16
N ASP A 4 -12.77 14.40 2.38
CA ASP A 4 -12.32 15.31 1.30
C ASP A 4 -11.52 14.56 0.23
N ILE A 5 -10.72 13.57 0.67
CA ILE A 5 -9.99 12.70 -0.24
C ILE A 5 -10.95 11.87 -1.09
N ILE A 6 -11.94 11.23 -0.46
CA ILE A 6 -12.94 10.40 -1.15
C ILE A 6 -13.77 11.22 -2.14
N GLU A 7 -14.20 12.43 -1.73
CA GLU A 7 -14.95 13.32 -2.62
C GLU A 7 -14.12 13.72 -3.85
N ASN A 8 -12.85 14.06 -3.63
CA ASN A 8 -11.94 14.37 -4.74
C ASN A 8 -11.72 13.15 -5.64
N LYS A 9 -11.52 11.97 -5.04
CA LYS A 9 -11.28 10.72 -5.78
C LYS A 9 -12.47 10.36 -6.68
N ARG A 10 -13.70 10.58 -6.24
CA ARG A 10 -14.89 10.39 -7.08
C ARG A 10 -14.82 11.25 -8.35
N LYS A 11 -14.42 12.53 -8.22
CA LYS A 11 -14.27 13.43 -9.37
C LYS A 11 -13.16 12.99 -10.33
N GLU A 12 -12.03 12.52 -9.76
CA GLU A 12 -10.92 11.98 -10.55
C GLU A 12 -11.35 10.73 -11.34
N ILE A 13 -12.06 9.81 -10.70
CA ILE A 13 -12.55 8.57 -11.32
C ILE A 13 -13.53 8.87 -12.46
N GLU A 14 -14.49 9.77 -12.25
CA GLU A 14 -15.45 10.16 -13.29
C GLU A 14 -14.73 10.77 -14.51
N ALA A 15 -13.71 11.59 -14.29
CA ALA A 15 -12.90 12.13 -15.37
C ALA A 15 -12.12 11.00 -16.09
N SER A 16 -11.46 10.11 -15.33
CA SER A 16 -10.70 8.98 -15.88
C SER A 16 -11.60 8.05 -16.70
N LYS A 17 -12.79 7.70 -16.21
CA LYS A 17 -13.76 6.86 -16.95
C LYS A 17 -14.18 7.48 -18.27
N LYS A 18 -14.28 8.81 -18.33
CA LYS A 18 -14.64 9.55 -19.54
C LYS A 18 -13.48 9.61 -20.53
N ASP A 19 -12.28 9.90 -20.03
CA ASP A 19 -11.09 10.09 -20.87
C ASP A 19 -10.51 8.74 -21.35
N PHE A 20 -10.62 7.71 -20.53
CA PHE A 20 -10.13 6.36 -20.81
C PHE A 20 -11.15 5.29 -20.35
N PRO A 21 -12.21 5.04 -21.14
CA PRO A 21 -13.27 4.13 -20.78
C PRO A 21 -12.78 2.70 -20.52
N LEU A 22 -13.36 2.02 -19.50
CA LEU A 22 -12.96 0.67 -19.08
C LEU A 22 -12.95 -0.33 -20.25
N ASP A 23 -13.95 -0.30 -21.11
CA ASP A 23 -14.08 -1.22 -22.26
C ASP A 23 -12.92 -1.08 -23.28
N SER A 24 -12.20 0.06 -23.28
CA SER A 24 -11.07 0.28 -24.18
C SER A 24 -9.84 -0.56 -23.82
N PHE A 25 -9.71 -1.00 -22.56
CA PHE A 25 -8.53 -1.71 -22.08
C PHE A 25 -8.80 -2.98 -21.27
N LYS A 26 -9.99 -3.17 -20.69
CA LYS A 26 -10.33 -4.30 -19.81
C LYS A 26 -9.97 -5.66 -20.43
N ASN A 27 -10.32 -5.86 -21.69
CA ASN A 27 -10.10 -7.11 -22.42
C ASN A 27 -8.64 -7.35 -22.85
N LYS A 28 -7.76 -6.37 -22.64
CA LYS A 28 -6.32 -6.45 -22.95
C LYS A 28 -5.47 -6.71 -21.71
N LEU A 29 -6.09 -6.80 -20.53
CA LEU A 29 -5.37 -6.98 -19.29
C LEU A 29 -4.85 -8.40 -19.17
N GLU A 30 -3.55 -8.51 -18.90
CA GLU A 30 -2.92 -9.76 -18.49
C GLU A 30 -2.91 -9.87 -16.97
N LYS A 31 -3.05 -11.08 -16.44
CA LYS A 31 -2.93 -11.33 -15.00
C LYS A 31 -1.54 -10.97 -14.52
N SER A 32 -1.43 -10.50 -13.28
CA SER A 32 -0.13 -10.36 -12.66
C SER A 32 0.56 -11.72 -12.57
N ALA A 33 1.85 -11.74 -12.93
CA ALA A 33 2.72 -12.91 -12.77
C ALA A 33 3.53 -12.86 -11.46
N LYS A 34 3.46 -11.74 -10.72
CA LYS A 34 4.17 -11.54 -9.44
C LYS A 34 3.20 -11.78 -8.29
N ASP A 35 3.62 -12.57 -7.31
CA ASP A 35 2.85 -12.98 -6.14
C ASP A 35 3.28 -12.12 -4.94
N PHE A 36 2.48 -11.09 -4.64
CA PHE A 36 2.75 -10.14 -3.56
C PHE A 36 2.65 -10.83 -2.19
N LYS A 37 1.63 -11.67 -1.99
CA LYS A 37 1.45 -12.47 -0.78
C LYS A 37 2.65 -13.38 -0.51
N LYS A 38 3.11 -14.11 -1.53
CA LYS A 38 4.26 -15.01 -1.42
C LYS A 38 5.54 -14.24 -1.07
N ALA A 39 5.74 -13.04 -1.61
CA ALA A 39 6.90 -12.22 -1.30
C ALA A 39 6.97 -11.84 0.19
N LEU A 40 5.79 -11.70 0.86
CA LEU A 40 5.67 -11.38 2.28
C LEU A 40 5.56 -12.61 3.19
N SER A 41 5.53 -13.84 2.64
CA SER A 41 5.41 -15.09 3.40
C SER A 41 6.77 -15.68 3.81
N LYS A 42 7.86 -14.95 3.66
CA LYS A 42 9.19 -15.42 4.06
C LYS A 42 9.31 -15.49 5.58
N ASN A 43 10.07 -16.46 6.08
CA ASN A 43 10.31 -16.62 7.54
C ASN A 43 11.31 -15.56 8.06
N LYS A 44 10.98 -14.31 7.89
CA LYS A 44 11.69 -13.13 8.39
C LYS A 44 10.70 -11.96 8.43
N LEU A 45 11.07 -10.88 9.09
CA LEU A 45 10.34 -9.62 8.92
C LEU A 45 10.60 -9.07 7.50
N ASN A 46 9.52 -8.92 6.71
CA ASN A 46 9.60 -8.47 5.34
C ASN A 46 9.47 -6.94 5.26
N LEU A 47 10.08 -6.34 4.24
CA LEU A 47 10.04 -4.90 4.00
C LEU A 47 9.24 -4.56 2.73
N ILE A 48 8.23 -3.72 2.88
CA ILE A 48 7.57 -3.00 1.79
C ILE A 48 8.14 -1.59 1.79
N ALA A 49 9.01 -1.28 0.82
CA ALA A 49 9.58 0.06 0.69
C ALA A 49 8.66 0.97 -0.12
N GLU A 50 8.25 2.11 0.47
CA GLU A 50 7.29 3.00 -0.17
C GLU A 50 7.98 4.16 -0.89
N PHE A 51 7.65 4.33 -2.17
CA PHE A 51 7.95 5.52 -2.94
C PHE A 51 6.79 6.50 -2.88
N LYS A 52 7.05 7.74 -2.46
CA LYS A 52 6.09 8.84 -2.45
C LYS A 52 6.76 10.19 -2.63
N ARG A 53 6.09 11.11 -3.32
CA ARG A 53 6.59 12.44 -3.61
C ARG A 53 6.24 13.46 -2.54
N SER A 54 5.13 13.28 -1.83
CA SER A 54 4.73 14.12 -0.71
C SER A 54 3.77 13.40 0.25
N SER A 55 3.46 14.02 1.37
CA SER A 55 2.39 13.58 2.27
C SER A 55 1.70 14.79 2.91
N PRO A 56 0.42 14.69 3.29
CA PRO A 56 -0.30 15.78 3.95
C PRO A 56 0.32 16.24 5.27
N SER A 57 1.08 15.38 5.94
CA SER A 57 1.68 15.66 7.25
C SER A 57 3.10 16.20 7.18
N LYS A 58 3.79 16.08 6.05
CA LYS A 58 5.16 16.57 5.86
C LYS A 58 5.38 16.85 4.37
N ASN A 59 5.82 18.06 4.05
CA ASN A 59 6.47 18.29 2.76
C ASN A 59 7.75 17.43 2.74
N ILE A 60 7.70 16.34 1.98
CA ILE A 60 8.93 15.68 1.57
C ILE A 60 9.62 16.74 0.71
N ALA A 61 10.79 17.20 1.15
CA ALA A 61 11.53 18.24 0.45
C ALA A 61 11.58 17.84 -1.03
N ASN A 62 11.31 18.81 -1.91
CA ASN A 62 11.28 18.61 -3.36
C ASN A 62 12.72 18.33 -3.86
N LYS A 63 13.28 17.21 -3.39
CA LYS A 63 14.53 16.65 -3.86
C LYS A 63 14.20 16.08 -5.23
N GLY A 64 14.89 16.53 -6.26
CA GLY A 64 14.79 15.90 -7.58
C GLY A 64 15.08 14.41 -7.41
N PHE A 65 14.04 13.60 -7.22
CA PHE A 65 14.19 12.16 -7.00
C PHE A 65 14.70 11.51 -8.27
N ASP A 66 15.87 10.91 -8.19
CA ASP A 66 16.32 9.93 -9.17
C ASP A 66 15.61 8.60 -8.88
N ILE A 67 14.45 8.40 -9.54
CA ILE A 67 13.63 7.20 -9.37
C ILE A 67 14.47 5.94 -9.61
N LYS A 68 15.32 5.92 -10.63
CA LYS A 68 16.16 4.75 -10.96
C LYS A 68 17.05 4.39 -9.78
N LYS A 69 17.75 5.37 -9.22
CA LYS A 69 18.65 5.15 -8.08
C LYS A 69 17.88 4.64 -6.84
N ILE A 70 16.71 5.20 -6.55
CA ILE A 70 15.88 4.76 -5.43
C ILE A 70 15.43 3.30 -5.64
N ILE A 71 14.96 2.98 -6.84
CA ILE A 71 14.48 1.62 -7.14
C ILE A 71 15.62 0.61 -7.17
N GLU A 72 16.82 0.98 -7.61
CA GLU A 72 18.03 0.14 -7.49
C GLU A 72 18.31 -0.23 -6.02
N ILE A 73 18.17 0.73 -5.08
CA ILE A 73 18.32 0.49 -3.65
C ILE A 73 17.20 -0.43 -3.14
N TYR A 74 15.94 -0.14 -3.51
CA TYR A 74 14.79 -0.96 -3.08
C TYR A 74 14.90 -2.40 -3.59
N ASN A 75 15.38 -2.62 -4.82
CA ASN A 75 15.61 -3.95 -5.40
C ASN A 75 16.62 -4.80 -4.60
N LYS A 76 17.56 -4.17 -3.89
CA LYS A 76 18.56 -4.88 -3.07
C LYS A 76 18.03 -5.23 -1.67
N HIS A 77 17.11 -4.45 -1.12
CA HIS A 77 16.79 -4.49 0.30
C HIS A 77 15.33 -4.78 0.63
N ALA A 78 14.39 -4.49 -0.27
CA ALA A 78 12.97 -4.70 -0.06
C ALA A 78 12.49 -6.06 -0.56
N ASP A 79 11.31 -6.48 -0.08
CA ASP A 79 10.59 -7.65 -0.57
C ASP A 79 9.46 -7.27 -1.53
N CYS A 80 8.88 -6.07 -1.35
CA CYS A 80 7.87 -5.46 -2.22
C CYS A 80 8.07 -3.94 -2.27
N ILE A 81 7.49 -3.30 -3.26
CA ILE A 81 7.48 -1.84 -3.39
C ILE A 81 6.05 -1.33 -3.30
N SER A 82 5.82 -0.26 -2.53
CA SER A 82 4.55 0.48 -2.48
C SER A 82 4.71 1.81 -3.19
N ILE A 83 3.74 2.18 -4.04
CA ILE A 83 3.79 3.42 -4.81
C ILE A 83 2.51 4.21 -4.55
N LEU A 84 2.66 5.42 -3.97
CA LEU A 84 1.59 6.37 -3.81
C LEU A 84 1.19 6.94 -5.17
N THR A 85 -0.09 6.74 -5.56
CA THR A 85 -0.59 7.23 -6.86
C THR A 85 -1.63 8.35 -6.72
N ASP A 86 -2.07 8.68 -5.50
CA ASP A 86 -2.97 9.83 -5.29
C ASP A 86 -2.30 11.14 -5.68
N LYS A 87 -2.93 11.86 -6.62
CA LYS A 87 -2.35 13.07 -7.22
C LYS A 87 -2.44 14.27 -6.30
N LYS A 88 -3.63 14.55 -5.76
CA LYS A 88 -3.91 15.80 -5.08
C LYS A 88 -3.26 15.91 -3.70
N PHE A 89 -3.27 14.84 -2.92
CA PHE A 89 -2.82 14.86 -1.53
C PHE A 89 -1.40 14.33 -1.34
N PHE A 90 -0.92 13.50 -2.30
CA PHE A 90 0.39 12.86 -2.19
C PHE A 90 1.32 13.18 -3.38
N ASN A 91 0.87 14.00 -4.33
CA ASN A 91 1.60 14.34 -5.55
C ASN A 91 2.11 13.10 -6.32
N GLY A 92 1.37 11.99 -6.21
CA GLY A 92 1.66 10.74 -6.89
C GLY A 92 1.04 10.67 -8.28
N SER A 93 1.36 9.63 -9.03
CA SER A 93 0.79 9.43 -10.36
C SER A 93 0.80 7.96 -10.77
N LEU A 94 -0.11 7.58 -11.69
CA LEU A 94 -0.08 6.28 -12.36
C LEU A 94 1.14 6.13 -13.29
N SER A 95 1.69 7.23 -13.78
CA SER A 95 2.94 7.20 -14.55
C SER A 95 4.13 6.77 -13.69
N ASP A 96 4.19 7.16 -12.40
CA ASP A 96 5.22 6.66 -11.48
C ASP A 96 5.09 5.15 -11.29
N LEU A 97 3.85 4.65 -11.15
CA LEU A 97 3.59 3.22 -11.02
C LEU A 97 4.08 2.45 -12.24
N LYS A 98 3.75 2.93 -13.44
CA LYS A 98 4.17 2.32 -14.70
C LYS A 98 5.68 2.36 -14.88
N GLU A 99 6.32 3.53 -14.70
CA GLU A 99 7.77 3.69 -14.81
C GLU A 99 8.51 2.77 -13.84
N ILE A 100 8.11 2.74 -12.57
CA ILE A 100 8.74 1.90 -11.56
C ILE A 100 8.55 0.42 -11.86
N SER A 101 7.42 0.01 -12.42
CA SER A 101 7.17 -1.39 -12.78
C SER A 101 8.17 -1.93 -13.82
N GLU A 102 8.75 -1.06 -14.64
CA GLU A 102 9.76 -1.41 -15.64
C GLU A 102 11.18 -1.49 -15.04
N LEU A 103 11.38 -0.94 -13.82
CA LEU A 103 12.68 -0.89 -13.13
C LEU A 103 12.86 -1.99 -12.08
N THR A 104 11.82 -2.82 -11.81
CA THR A 104 11.86 -3.81 -10.75
C THR A 104 11.17 -5.11 -11.10
N ASN A 105 11.72 -6.21 -10.56
CA ASN A 105 11.05 -7.51 -10.52
C ASN A 105 10.32 -7.77 -9.21
N LEU A 106 10.40 -6.87 -8.22
CA LEU A 106 9.64 -6.98 -6.97
C LEU A 106 8.15 -6.76 -7.24
N PRO A 107 7.25 -7.42 -6.49
CA PRO A 107 5.82 -7.13 -6.56
C PRO A 107 5.52 -5.70 -6.10
N ILE A 108 4.56 -5.05 -6.77
CA ILE A 108 4.23 -3.65 -6.58
C ILE A 108 2.81 -3.49 -6.06
N LEU A 109 2.69 -2.76 -4.94
CA LEU A 109 1.43 -2.27 -4.40
C LEU A 109 1.10 -0.89 -4.97
N ARG A 110 -0.06 -0.74 -5.64
CA ARG A 110 -0.66 0.59 -5.83
C ARG A 110 -1.28 1.05 -4.52
N LYS A 111 -0.68 2.04 -3.89
CA LYS A 111 -1.21 2.66 -2.67
C LYS A 111 -2.01 3.90 -3.06
N ASP A 112 -3.34 3.77 -3.02
CA ASP A 112 -4.32 4.80 -3.40
C ASP A 112 -5.62 4.56 -2.63
N PHE A 113 -6.56 5.49 -2.71
CA PHE A 113 -7.92 5.35 -2.20
C PHE A 113 -8.80 4.68 -3.26
N ILE A 114 -8.86 3.34 -3.22
CA ILE A 114 -9.67 2.54 -4.16
C ILE A 114 -11.11 2.53 -3.67
N ILE A 115 -12.01 3.14 -4.43
CA ILE A 115 -13.45 3.28 -4.09
C ILE A 115 -14.38 2.89 -5.24
N ASP A 116 -13.81 2.46 -6.36
CA ASP A 116 -14.55 2.08 -7.57
C ASP A 116 -13.81 0.94 -8.28
N GLU A 117 -14.56 -0.01 -8.86
CA GLU A 117 -13.97 -1.15 -9.58
C GLU A 117 -13.09 -0.73 -10.77
N TYR A 118 -13.39 0.39 -11.41
CA TYR A 118 -12.58 0.96 -12.48
C TYR A 118 -11.11 1.08 -12.06
N GLN A 119 -10.85 1.56 -10.83
CA GLN A 119 -9.48 1.73 -10.34
C GLN A 119 -8.75 0.39 -10.20
N ILE A 120 -9.46 -0.73 -9.98
CA ILE A 120 -8.82 -2.05 -9.87
C ILE A 120 -8.29 -2.49 -11.24
N TYR A 121 -9.10 -2.34 -12.29
CA TYR A 121 -8.66 -2.60 -13.67
C TYR A 121 -7.55 -1.64 -14.10
N GLU A 122 -7.68 -0.35 -13.78
CA GLU A 122 -6.66 0.67 -14.01
C GLU A 122 -5.35 0.36 -13.30
N SER A 123 -5.40 -0.20 -12.08
CA SER A 123 -4.21 -0.65 -11.34
C SER A 123 -3.46 -1.72 -12.12
N ARG A 124 -4.19 -2.76 -12.61
CA ARG A 124 -3.56 -3.83 -13.39
C ARG A 124 -3.04 -3.31 -14.73
N PHE A 125 -3.76 -2.40 -15.39
CA PHE A 125 -3.32 -1.76 -16.62
C PHE A 125 -1.98 -1.02 -16.46
N ASN A 126 -1.73 -0.49 -15.28
CA ASN A 126 -0.47 0.18 -14.91
C ASN A 126 0.50 -0.75 -14.16
N ASN A 127 0.37 -2.07 -14.30
CA ASN A 127 1.27 -3.11 -13.77
C ASN A 127 1.33 -3.23 -12.24
N ALA A 128 0.29 -2.82 -11.51
CA ALA A 128 0.19 -3.17 -10.09
C ALA A 128 0.03 -4.69 -9.91
N ASP A 129 0.63 -5.23 -8.86
CA ASP A 129 0.53 -6.62 -8.45
C ASP A 129 -0.31 -6.78 -7.17
N ALA A 130 -0.55 -5.68 -6.46
CA ALA A 130 -1.46 -5.58 -5.33
C ALA A 130 -2.12 -4.20 -5.27
N ILE A 131 -3.26 -4.14 -4.57
CA ILE A 131 -4.00 -2.90 -4.29
C ILE A 131 -4.31 -2.77 -2.80
N LEU A 132 -4.61 -1.53 -2.37
CA LEU A 132 -5.02 -1.20 -1.01
C LEU A 132 -6.54 -1.02 -0.95
N LEU A 133 -7.20 -1.71 -0.02
CA LEU A 133 -8.61 -1.55 0.29
C LEU A 133 -8.77 -1.05 1.72
N ILE A 134 -9.22 0.20 1.90
CA ILE A 134 -9.32 0.86 3.20
C ILE A 134 -10.72 0.64 3.76
N VAL A 135 -10.82 -0.04 4.92
CA VAL A 135 -12.11 -0.45 5.51
C VAL A 135 -13.01 0.76 5.82
N SER A 136 -12.44 1.86 6.31
CA SER A 136 -13.22 3.08 6.60
C SER A 136 -13.76 3.79 5.34
N ALA A 137 -13.27 3.45 4.15
CA ALA A 137 -13.70 4.03 2.88
C ALA A 137 -14.71 3.16 2.11
N LEU A 138 -14.93 1.91 2.53
CA LEU A 138 -15.69 0.90 1.78
C LEU A 138 -16.75 0.22 2.64
N THR A 139 -17.79 -0.28 1.99
CA THR A 139 -18.73 -1.24 2.59
C THR A 139 -18.14 -2.66 2.51
N ASN A 140 -18.65 -3.57 3.36
CA ASN A 140 -18.23 -4.97 3.33
C ASN A 140 -18.46 -5.62 1.95
N ASN A 141 -19.57 -5.33 1.29
CA ASN A 141 -19.85 -5.84 -0.05
C ASN A 141 -18.82 -5.34 -1.07
N GLN A 142 -18.48 -4.05 -1.03
CA GLN A 142 -17.43 -3.52 -1.90
C GLN A 142 -16.07 -4.20 -1.66
N ILE A 143 -15.71 -4.46 -0.40
CA ILE A 143 -14.46 -5.16 -0.08
C ILE A 143 -14.46 -6.56 -0.71
N ILE A 144 -15.58 -7.31 -0.58
CA ILE A 144 -15.72 -8.65 -1.15
C ILE A 144 -15.61 -8.59 -2.69
N ASP A 145 -16.40 -7.74 -3.32
CA ASP A 145 -16.43 -7.61 -4.79
C ASP A 145 -15.05 -7.18 -5.33
N TYR A 146 -14.39 -6.24 -4.67
CA TYR A 146 -13.08 -5.73 -5.10
C TYR A 146 -11.97 -6.77 -4.95
N ILE A 147 -12.01 -7.58 -3.88
CA ILE A 147 -11.09 -8.73 -3.72
C ILE A 147 -11.28 -9.73 -4.86
N GLU A 148 -12.53 -10.04 -5.24
CA GLU A 148 -12.81 -10.98 -6.33
C GLU A 148 -12.31 -10.45 -7.68
N ILE A 149 -12.54 -9.16 -7.96
CA ILE A 149 -12.02 -8.52 -9.17
C ILE A 149 -10.49 -8.55 -9.18
N ALA A 150 -9.84 -8.15 -8.10
CA ALA A 150 -8.38 -8.14 -8.01
C ALA A 150 -7.78 -9.55 -8.21
N LYS A 151 -8.34 -10.57 -7.54
CA LYS A 151 -7.91 -11.97 -7.70
C LYS A 151 -8.11 -12.49 -9.12
N SER A 152 -9.19 -12.09 -9.80
CA SER A 152 -9.40 -12.43 -11.21
C SER A 152 -8.30 -11.92 -12.13
N LEU A 153 -7.67 -10.80 -11.74
CA LEU A 153 -6.55 -10.14 -12.44
C LEU A 153 -5.17 -10.59 -11.92
N GLY A 154 -5.12 -11.57 -11.01
CA GLY A 154 -3.87 -12.06 -10.41
C GLY A 154 -3.25 -11.09 -9.40
N MET A 155 -4.00 -10.11 -8.90
CA MET A 155 -3.53 -9.17 -7.89
C MET A 155 -3.94 -9.59 -6.48
N ASP A 156 -3.09 -9.30 -5.49
CA ASP A 156 -3.41 -9.39 -4.08
C ASP A 156 -4.07 -8.11 -3.55
N CYS A 157 -4.73 -8.20 -2.39
CA CYS A 157 -5.32 -7.07 -1.71
C CYS A 157 -4.76 -6.95 -0.29
N ILE A 158 -4.29 -5.77 0.07
CA ILE A 158 -4.09 -5.39 1.47
C ILE A 158 -5.41 -4.76 1.94
N VAL A 159 -6.03 -5.33 2.98
CA VAL A 159 -7.21 -4.75 3.62
C VAL A 159 -6.75 -3.98 4.84
N GLU A 160 -6.81 -2.65 4.77
CA GLU A 160 -6.26 -1.74 5.78
C GLU A 160 -7.30 -1.40 6.85
N VAL A 161 -6.90 -1.55 8.13
CA VAL A 161 -7.67 -1.23 9.32
C VAL A 161 -6.93 -0.27 10.24
N HIS A 162 -7.68 0.59 10.99
CA HIS A 162 -7.13 1.59 11.90
C HIS A 162 -7.52 1.35 13.35
N ASN A 163 -8.48 0.48 13.60
CA ASN A 163 -9.03 0.20 14.94
C ASN A 163 -9.72 -1.16 14.98
N GLU A 164 -10.12 -1.56 16.19
CA GLU A 164 -10.77 -2.84 16.43
C GLU A 164 -12.16 -2.95 15.78
N GLU A 165 -12.90 -1.87 15.69
CA GLU A 165 -14.22 -1.86 15.04
C GLU A 165 -14.08 -2.22 13.56
N GLU A 166 -13.09 -1.63 12.86
CA GLU A 166 -12.80 -1.95 11.47
C GLU A 166 -12.30 -3.38 11.30
N LEU A 167 -11.43 -3.85 12.19
CA LEU A 167 -10.97 -5.24 12.17
C LEU A 167 -12.14 -6.21 12.32
N ASN A 168 -13.04 -5.98 13.27
CA ASN A 168 -14.20 -6.83 13.50
C ASN A 168 -15.16 -6.89 12.31
N LYS A 169 -15.22 -5.84 11.48
CA LYS A 169 -16.04 -5.82 10.25
C LYS A 169 -15.53 -6.80 9.22
N ILE A 170 -14.21 -7.03 9.16
CA ILE A 170 -13.59 -7.77 8.04
C ILE A 170 -13.02 -9.14 8.43
N ILE A 171 -12.80 -9.40 9.70
CA ILE A 171 -12.06 -10.58 10.15
C ILE A 171 -12.69 -11.92 9.72
N ASN A 172 -14.00 -11.96 9.54
CA ASN A 172 -14.76 -13.12 9.09
C ASN A 172 -15.03 -13.14 7.58
N ILE A 173 -14.59 -12.12 6.83
CA ILE A 173 -14.72 -12.11 5.37
C ILE A 173 -13.73 -13.10 4.78
N LYS A 174 -14.25 -14.04 3.99
CA LYS A 174 -13.41 -15.01 3.27
C LYS A 174 -12.51 -14.30 2.25
N ASN A 175 -11.38 -14.93 1.95
CA ASN A 175 -10.44 -14.45 0.93
C ASN A 175 -9.65 -13.17 1.29
N ILE A 176 -9.75 -12.67 2.52
CA ILE A 176 -8.79 -11.68 3.03
C ILE A 176 -7.56 -12.45 3.50
N ASP A 177 -6.46 -12.29 2.81
CA ASP A 177 -5.19 -12.97 3.09
C ASP A 177 -4.18 -12.05 3.78
N ILE A 178 -4.28 -10.74 3.53
CA ILE A 178 -3.32 -9.74 4.00
C ILE A 178 -4.08 -8.61 4.69
N ILE A 179 -3.75 -8.33 5.94
CA ILE A 179 -4.33 -7.25 6.73
C ILE A 179 -3.23 -6.22 7.04
N GLY A 180 -3.47 -4.99 6.62
CA GLY A 180 -2.64 -3.84 6.97
C GLY A 180 -3.18 -3.15 8.22
N ILE A 181 -2.34 -2.96 9.24
CA ILE A 181 -2.66 -2.16 10.42
C ILE A 181 -1.99 -0.80 10.25
N ASN A 182 -2.77 0.22 9.99
CA ASN A 182 -2.25 1.56 9.84
C ASN A 182 -2.28 2.31 11.18
N ASN A 183 -1.10 2.61 11.71
CA ASN A 183 -0.93 3.36 12.96
C ASN A 183 -1.29 4.85 12.83
N ARG A 184 -1.58 5.33 11.61
CA ARG A 184 -2.00 6.71 11.38
C ARG A 184 -3.51 6.80 11.31
N ASN A 185 -4.09 7.62 12.17
CA ASN A 185 -5.50 7.99 12.06
C ASN A 185 -5.71 8.87 10.82
N LEU A 186 -6.63 8.48 9.93
CA LEU A 186 -6.87 9.20 8.67
C LEU A 186 -7.63 10.52 8.84
N ASP A 187 -8.24 10.76 9.98
CA ASP A 187 -8.96 12.01 10.25
C ASP A 187 -8.07 13.04 10.97
N THR A 188 -7.35 12.63 12.04
CA THR A 188 -6.49 13.51 12.84
C THR A 188 -5.05 13.59 12.33
N LEU A 189 -4.60 12.62 11.53
CA LEU A 189 -3.22 12.39 11.07
C LEU A 189 -2.22 12.00 12.17
N GLU A 190 -2.68 11.86 13.39
CA GLU A 190 -1.86 11.38 14.50
C GLU A 190 -1.41 9.94 14.29
N ILE A 191 -0.21 9.62 14.78
CA ILE A 191 0.38 8.29 14.69
C ILE A 191 0.45 7.72 16.09
N ASP A 192 -0.13 6.52 16.26
CA ASP A 192 -0.03 5.73 17.47
C ASP A 192 0.40 4.30 17.15
N THR A 193 1.67 3.99 17.35
CA THR A 193 2.23 2.65 17.08
C THR A 193 1.65 1.55 17.99
N SER A 194 0.98 1.91 19.09
CA SER A 194 0.25 0.95 19.93
C SER A 194 -0.92 0.30 19.18
N THR A 195 -1.43 0.92 18.11
CA THR A 195 -2.49 0.34 17.26
C THR A 195 -2.09 -1.04 16.73
N THR A 196 -0.86 -1.18 16.20
CA THR A 196 -0.36 -2.49 15.75
C THR A 196 -0.32 -3.49 16.90
N LEU A 197 0.20 -3.11 18.07
CA LEU A 197 0.31 -3.99 19.23
C LEU A 197 -1.06 -4.48 19.72
N ASN A 198 -2.05 -3.60 19.70
CA ASN A 198 -3.40 -3.88 20.17
C ASN A 198 -4.22 -4.76 19.23
N LEU A 199 -3.94 -4.70 17.93
CA LEU A 199 -4.73 -5.40 16.90
C LEU A 199 -4.08 -6.70 16.43
N ALA A 200 -2.75 -6.78 16.37
CA ALA A 200 -2.05 -7.92 15.78
C ALA A 200 -2.44 -9.26 16.43
N ASP A 201 -2.53 -9.31 17.76
CA ASP A 201 -2.87 -10.53 18.50
C ASP A 201 -4.35 -10.99 18.30
N LYS A 202 -5.19 -10.15 17.69
CA LYS A 202 -6.60 -10.44 17.38
C LYS A 202 -6.78 -10.99 15.96
N ILE A 203 -5.74 -10.95 15.15
CA ILE A 203 -5.75 -11.42 13.76
C ILE A 203 -5.32 -12.90 13.73
N PRO A 204 -6.07 -13.79 13.04
CA PRO A 204 -5.70 -15.19 12.91
C PRO A 204 -4.32 -15.41 12.28
N ASN A 205 -3.59 -16.42 12.77
CA ASN A 205 -2.21 -16.70 12.35
C ASN A 205 -2.05 -17.13 10.88
N ASP A 206 -3.13 -17.44 10.19
CA ASP A 206 -3.14 -17.77 8.76
C ASP A 206 -3.12 -16.53 7.85
N LYS A 207 -3.20 -15.33 8.44
CA LYS A 207 -3.15 -14.05 7.73
C LYS A 207 -1.76 -13.45 7.78
N ILE A 208 -1.40 -12.71 6.73
CA ILE A 208 -0.22 -11.85 6.73
C ILE A 208 -0.61 -10.51 7.38
N ILE A 209 0.16 -10.11 8.37
CA ILE A 209 -0.03 -8.84 9.07
C ILE A 209 1.06 -7.86 8.64
N ILE A 210 0.66 -6.67 8.21
CA ILE A 210 1.56 -5.58 7.86
C ILE A 210 1.34 -4.44 8.85
N SER A 211 2.42 -3.88 9.42
CA SER A 211 2.34 -2.61 10.16
C SER A 211 2.71 -1.45 9.26
N GLU A 212 1.84 -0.44 9.20
CA GLU A 212 1.99 0.74 8.36
C GLU A 212 2.05 2.01 9.21
N SER A 213 2.89 2.94 8.81
CA SER A 213 3.14 4.22 9.49
C SER A 213 3.80 4.11 10.88
N GLY A 214 4.55 5.14 11.25
CA GLY A 214 5.09 5.30 12.61
C GLY A 214 6.37 4.55 12.92
N ILE A 215 6.90 3.73 12.01
CA ILE A 215 8.17 3.04 12.20
C ILE A 215 9.28 3.95 11.70
N SER A 216 10.04 4.49 12.63
CA SER A 216 11.10 5.47 12.35
C SER A 216 12.44 5.12 12.99
N SER A 217 12.48 4.10 13.82
CA SER A 217 13.69 3.65 14.52
C SER A 217 13.71 2.15 14.72
N LYS A 218 14.90 1.61 15.00
CA LYS A 218 15.05 0.20 15.38
C LYS A 218 14.32 -0.13 16.70
N GLU A 219 14.14 0.86 17.56
CA GLU A 219 13.37 0.71 18.80
C GLU A 219 11.88 0.50 18.47
N ASP A 220 11.30 1.29 17.57
CA ASP A 220 9.90 1.10 17.13
C ASP A 220 9.73 -0.28 16.50
N LEU A 221 10.68 -0.66 15.64
CA LEU A 221 10.66 -1.96 14.99
C LEU A 221 10.71 -3.11 15.99
N ASN A 222 11.57 -3.03 17.01
CA ASN A 222 11.71 -4.09 18.02
C ASN A 222 10.44 -4.33 18.85
N LYS A 223 9.57 -3.33 18.98
CA LYS A 223 8.28 -3.47 19.68
C LYS A 223 7.29 -4.35 18.92
N ILE A 224 7.36 -4.38 17.59
CA ILE A 224 6.33 -5.01 16.75
C ILE A 224 6.82 -6.19 15.90
N LYS A 225 8.14 -6.36 15.71
CA LYS A 225 8.72 -7.31 14.74
C LYS A 225 8.26 -8.77 14.92
N ASP A 226 7.96 -9.17 16.16
CA ASP A 226 7.54 -10.54 16.48
C ASP A 226 6.01 -10.73 16.35
N LYS A 227 5.27 -9.66 16.02
CA LYS A 227 3.81 -9.65 15.91
C LYS A 227 3.31 -9.46 14.46
N VAL A 228 4.21 -9.10 13.54
CA VAL A 228 3.86 -8.79 12.15
C VAL A 228 4.76 -9.52 11.17
N ASN A 229 4.25 -9.80 9.98
CA ASN A 229 5.00 -10.45 8.90
C ASN A 229 5.80 -9.44 8.08
N ALA A 230 5.31 -8.20 8.02
CA ALA A 230 5.95 -7.15 7.23
C ALA A 230 5.73 -5.76 7.83
N ILE A 231 6.59 -4.83 7.43
CA ILE A 231 6.46 -3.40 7.69
C ILE A 231 6.39 -2.64 6.38
N LEU A 232 5.61 -1.55 6.34
CA LEU A 232 5.57 -0.61 5.23
C LEU A 232 6.19 0.72 5.67
N VAL A 233 7.31 1.09 5.05
CA VAL A 233 8.11 2.26 5.42
C VAL A 233 8.35 3.14 4.21
N GLY A 234 8.01 4.43 4.33
CA GLY A 234 8.19 5.42 3.27
C GLY A 234 8.79 6.72 3.77
N SER A 235 8.13 7.40 4.72
CA SER A 235 8.56 8.74 5.15
C SER A 235 9.99 8.80 5.67
N LEU A 236 10.45 7.75 6.34
CA LEU A 236 11.82 7.64 6.82
C LEU A 236 12.80 7.69 5.64
N TYR A 237 12.60 6.82 4.66
CA TYR A 237 13.49 6.68 3.51
C TYR A 237 13.45 7.90 2.58
N MET A 238 12.25 8.40 2.27
CA MET A 238 12.08 9.52 1.34
C MET A 238 12.57 10.88 1.91
N ASN A 239 12.77 10.99 3.23
CA ASN A 239 13.36 12.17 3.87
C ASN A 239 14.87 12.03 4.09
N SER A 240 15.44 10.85 3.90
CA SER A 240 16.88 10.59 4.08
C SER A 240 17.70 11.07 2.88
N ASP A 241 18.90 11.55 3.15
CA ASP A 241 19.91 11.82 2.12
C ASP A 241 20.64 10.54 1.69
N ASP A 242 20.59 9.49 2.52
CA ASP A 242 21.17 8.18 2.27
C ASP A 242 20.16 7.07 2.58
N ILE A 243 19.33 6.78 1.59
CA ILE A 243 18.24 5.80 1.69
C ILE A 243 18.79 4.40 2.02
N GLU A 244 19.91 4.00 1.41
CA GLU A 244 20.46 2.66 1.58
C GLU A 244 20.92 2.43 3.02
N ASN A 245 21.66 3.38 3.60
CA ASN A 245 22.07 3.29 4.98
C ASN A 245 20.89 3.36 5.95
N GLU A 246 19.85 4.13 5.65
CA GLU A 246 18.64 4.19 6.48
C GLU A 246 17.89 2.86 6.52
N ILE A 247 17.78 2.18 5.37
CA ILE A 247 17.17 0.84 5.32
C ILE A 247 18.01 -0.16 6.13
N ILE A 248 19.34 -0.13 5.98
CA ILE A 248 20.25 -1.03 6.69
C ILE A 248 20.17 -0.79 8.20
N ALA A 249 20.19 0.47 8.64
CA ALA A 249 20.10 0.84 10.06
C ALA A 249 18.78 0.39 10.69
N LEU A 250 17.68 0.44 9.95
CA LEU A 250 16.38 0.00 10.44
C LEU A 250 16.28 -1.53 10.48
N THR A 251 16.71 -2.24 9.43
CA THR A 251 16.35 -3.66 9.23
C THR A 251 17.43 -4.66 9.61
N LYS A 252 18.65 -4.23 9.80
CA LYS A 252 19.82 -5.06 10.20
C LYS A 252 20.35 -4.65 11.56
#